data_b9947ad425ebc6f10ddad210cadb93a0
#
_entry.id   b9947ad425ebc6f10ddad210cadb93a0
#
_cell.length_a   1.000
_cell.length_b   1.000
_cell.length_c   1.000
_cell.angle_alpha   90.00
_cell.angle_beta   90.00
_cell.angle_gamma   90.00
#
_symmetry.space_group_name_H-M   'P 1'
#
loop_
_entity.id
_entity.type
_entity.pdbx_description
1 polymer ?
#
loop_
_entity_poly.entity_id
_entity_poly.type
_entity_poly.pdbx_seq_one_letter_code
_entity_poly.pdbx_strand_id
1 'polypeptide(L)'
;MSTHEIQHLICHKGQFTFLDGKQDEGMIISRYNIGAAMIEYYFITSSNVLAYQAARSHSQNDAHKKLGMMIDIGNISHAKLIN
;
A
#
# COMPACT_ATOMS: atom_id res chain seq x y z
N MET A 1 -11.96 -4.11 -3.16
CA MET A 1 -11.50 -3.33 -4.33
C MET A 1 -10.80 -4.27 -5.30
N SER A 2 -11.03 -4.10 -6.58
CA SER A 2 -10.44 -4.97 -7.59
C SER A 2 -9.03 -4.51 -7.96
N THR A 3 -8.27 -5.39 -8.63
CA THR A 3 -6.93 -5.04 -9.13
C THR A 3 -6.99 -3.89 -10.13
N HIS A 4 -8.05 -3.81 -10.94
CA HIS A 4 -8.23 -2.73 -11.90
C HIS A 4 -8.40 -1.37 -11.20
N GLU A 5 -9.21 -1.34 -10.16
CA GLU A 5 -9.45 -0.13 -9.39
C GLU A 5 -8.21 0.33 -8.63
N ILE A 6 -7.48 -0.62 -8.01
CA ILE A 6 -6.32 -0.29 -7.20
C ILE A 6 -5.17 0.29 -8.02
N GLN A 7 -5.07 -0.05 -9.30
CA GLN A 7 -4.00 0.46 -10.18
C GLN A 7 -3.94 1.98 -10.22
N HIS A 8 -5.08 2.64 -10.10
CA HIS A 8 -5.14 4.10 -10.12
C HIS A 8 -4.72 4.74 -8.80
N LEU A 9 -4.58 3.92 -7.76
CA LEU A 9 -4.31 4.40 -6.39
C LEU A 9 -2.90 4.05 -5.92
N ILE A 10 -2.22 3.13 -6.61
CA ILE A 10 -0.88 2.68 -6.24
C ILE A 10 0.09 3.85 -6.22
N CYS A 11 0.88 3.94 -5.15
CA CYS A 11 1.89 4.98 -4.93
C CYS A 11 1.32 6.40 -4.76
N HIS A 12 0.03 6.52 -4.50
CA HIS A 12 -0.62 7.80 -4.20
C HIS A 12 -1.14 7.81 -2.77
N LYS A 13 -0.97 8.92 -2.08
CA LYS A 13 -1.55 9.09 -0.75
C LYS A 13 -3.06 9.12 -0.84
N GLY A 14 -3.71 8.42 0.08
CA GLY A 14 -5.16 8.38 0.12
C GLY A 14 -5.68 8.05 1.50
N GLN A 15 -6.99 8.21 1.66
CA GLN A 15 -7.73 7.70 2.80
C GLN A 15 -8.43 6.42 2.37
N PHE A 16 -8.16 5.33 3.08
CA PHE A 16 -8.68 4.01 2.75
C PHE A 16 -9.65 3.56 3.83
N THR A 17 -10.79 3.05 3.41
CA THR A 17 -11.80 2.46 4.29
C THR A 17 -11.80 0.96 4.06
N PHE A 18 -11.64 0.20 5.13
CA PHE A 18 -11.59 -1.25 5.09
C PHE A 18 -12.97 -1.84 5.38
N LEU A 19 -13.18 -3.11 5.05
CA LEU A 19 -14.48 -3.77 5.21
C LEU A 19 -14.97 -3.81 6.65
N ASP A 20 -14.06 -3.77 7.63
CA ASP A 20 -14.42 -3.72 9.05
C ASP A 20 -14.85 -2.31 9.51
N GLY A 21 -14.87 -1.34 8.60
CA GLY A 21 -15.24 0.04 8.92
C GLY A 21 -14.09 0.93 9.35
N LYS A 22 -12.91 0.38 9.55
CA LYS A 22 -11.74 1.19 9.91
C LYS A 22 -11.30 2.04 8.74
N GLN A 23 -10.82 3.23 9.05
CA GLN A 23 -10.25 4.17 8.07
C GLN A 23 -8.84 4.51 8.45
N ASP A 24 -7.97 4.63 7.45
CA ASP A 24 -6.58 5.00 7.68
C ASP A 24 -6.06 5.77 6.47
N GLU A 25 -5.13 6.69 6.72
CA GLU A 25 -4.43 7.43 5.69
C GLU A 25 -3.08 6.80 5.42
N GLY A 26 -2.74 6.71 4.15
CA GLY A 26 -1.46 6.15 3.77
C GLY A 26 -1.35 5.95 2.28
N MET A 27 -0.52 5.00 1.92
CA MET A 27 -0.22 4.70 0.54
C MET A 27 -0.19 3.20 0.35
N ILE A 28 -0.76 2.71 -0.74
CA ILE A 28 -0.65 1.31 -1.12
C ILE A 28 0.43 1.18 -2.18
N ILE A 29 1.29 0.19 -1.99
CA ILE A 29 2.31 -0.17 -2.98
C ILE A 29 2.11 -1.61 -3.40
N SER A 30 2.61 -1.94 -4.57
CA SER A 30 2.58 -3.31 -5.08
C SER A 30 4.00 -3.83 -5.27
N ARG A 31 4.19 -5.12 -5.02
CA ARG A 31 5.46 -5.82 -5.23
C ARG A 31 5.17 -7.17 -5.85
N TYR A 32 5.99 -7.56 -6.84
CA TYR A 32 5.88 -8.88 -7.42
C TYR A 32 6.72 -9.87 -6.61
N ASN A 33 6.09 -10.93 -6.14
CA ASN A 33 6.77 -12.00 -5.44
C ASN A 33 7.10 -13.10 -6.45
N ILE A 34 8.37 -13.19 -6.84
CA ILE A 34 8.81 -14.16 -7.85
C ILE A 34 8.59 -15.59 -7.37
N GLY A 35 8.89 -15.86 -6.11
CA GLY A 35 8.75 -17.20 -5.54
C GLY A 35 7.32 -17.71 -5.53
N ALA A 36 6.36 -16.83 -5.28
CA ALA A 36 4.93 -17.16 -5.27
C ALA A 36 4.25 -16.89 -6.61
N ALA A 37 4.95 -16.25 -7.55
CA ALA A 37 4.43 -15.85 -8.86
C ALA A 37 3.15 -15.02 -8.74
N MET A 38 3.13 -14.06 -7.80
CA MET A 38 1.95 -13.22 -7.56
C MET A 38 2.34 -11.82 -7.14
N ILE A 39 1.41 -10.89 -7.32
CA ILE A 39 1.57 -9.51 -6.86
C ILE A 39 1.06 -9.43 -5.42
N GLU A 40 1.87 -8.83 -4.56
CA GLU A 40 1.52 -8.55 -3.18
C GLU A 40 1.30 -7.04 -3.02
N TYR A 41 0.37 -6.68 -2.14
CA TYR A 41 0.07 -5.29 -1.83
C TYR A 41 0.40 -5.00 -0.38
N TYR A 42 0.97 -3.83 -0.14
CA TYR A 42 1.35 -3.39 1.20
C TYR A 42 0.77 -2.02 1.47
N PHE A 43 0.27 -1.82 2.68
CA PHE A 43 -0.21 -0.53 3.14
C PHE A 43 0.85 0.14 4.00
N ILE A 44 1.23 1.35 3.61
CA ILE A 44 2.18 2.18 4.34
C ILE A 44 1.37 3.31 4.98
N THR A 45 1.34 3.39 6.31
CA THR A 45 0.62 4.45 7.00
C THR A 45 1.26 5.81 6.70
N SER A 46 0.49 6.88 6.81
CA SER A 46 0.99 8.25 6.55
C SER A 46 2.25 8.57 7.33
N SER A 47 2.31 8.14 8.57
CA SER A 47 3.48 8.39 9.42
C SER A 47 4.75 7.71 8.91
N ASN A 48 4.63 6.65 8.11
CA ASN A 48 5.76 5.89 7.60
C ASN A 48 6.09 6.18 6.14
N VAL A 49 5.27 6.98 5.44
CA VAL A 49 5.45 7.20 4.00
C VAL A 49 6.80 7.85 3.69
N LEU A 50 7.19 8.87 4.45
CA LEU A 50 8.48 9.52 4.21
C LEU A 50 9.65 8.58 4.50
N ALA A 51 9.56 7.81 5.56
CA ALA A 51 10.59 6.82 5.90
C ALA A 51 10.70 5.75 4.81
N TYR A 52 9.56 5.30 4.29
CA TYR A 52 9.54 4.34 3.19
C TYR A 52 10.20 4.90 1.93
N GLN A 53 9.86 6.13 1.57
CA GLN A 53 10.44 6.78 0.38
C GLN A 53 11.94 6.98 0.52
N ALA A 54 12.41 7.38 1.71
CA ALA A 54 13.83 7.53 2.00
C ALA A 54 14.56 6.19 1.93
N ALA A 55 14.01 5.15 2.51
CA ALA A 55 14.59 3.81 2.48
C ALA A 55 14.69 3.29 1.04
N ARG A 56 13.68 3.56 0.25
CA ARG A 56 13.65 3.17 -1.15
C ARG A 56 14.72 3.88 -1.97
N SER A 57 14.95 5.17 -1.68
CA SER A 57 16.00 5.96 -2.33
C SER A 57 17.40 5.43 -2.02
N HIS A 58 17.56 4.75 -0.90
CA HIS A 58 18.82 4.10 -0.50
C HIS A 58 18.88 2.62 -0.91
N SER A 59 18.03 2.21 -1.84
CA SER A 59 18.01 0.85 -2.39
C SER A 59 17.72 -0.25 -1.36
N GLN A 60 16.96 0.05 -0.33
CA GLN A 60 16.54 -0.96 0.65
C GLN A 60 15.37 -1.75 0.09
N ASN A 61 15.63 -3.00 -0.25
CA ASN A 61 14.66 -3.85 -0.97
C ASN A 61 13.52 -4.36 -0.09
N ASP A 62 13.66 -4.31 1.23
CA ASP A 62 12.66 -4.84 2.17
C ASP A 62 11.94 -3.74 2.96
N ALA A 63 12.05 -2.48 2.53
CA ALA A 63 11.41 -1.35 3.21
C ALA A 63 9.90 -1.56 3.35
N HIS A 64 9.25 -2.16 2.34
CA HIS A 64 7.81 -2.44 2.37
C HIS A 64 7.42 -3.41 3.49
N LYS A 65 8.29 -4.36 3.83
CA LYS A 65 8.04 -5.30 4.93
C LYS A 65 8.26 -4.68 6.29
N LYS A 66 9.23 -3.77 6.39
CA LYS A 66 9.58 -3.13 7.67
C LYS A 66 8.63 -2.00 8.02
N LEU A 67 8.22 -1.20 7.04
CA LEU A 67 7.47 0.04 7.25
C LEU A 67 6.00 -0.08 6.84
N GLY A 68 5.62 -1.18 6.22
CA GLY A 68 4.27 -1.43 5.76
C GLY A 68 3.73 -2.76 6.26
N MET A 69 2.48 -3.03 5.91
CA MET A 69 1.79 -4.25 6.27
C MET A 69 1.15 -4.83 5.01
N MET A 70 1.37 -6.13 4.79
CA MET A 70 0.72 -6.82 3.67
C MET A 70 -0.79 -6.79 3.86
N ILE A 71 -1.51 -6.44 2.80
CA ILE A 71 -2.96 -6.38 2.81
C ILE A 71 -3.54 -7.15 1.63
N ASP A 72 -4.79 -7.58 1.80
CA ASP A 72 -5.61 -8.06 0.71
C ASP A 72 -6.47 -6.90 0.21
N ILE A 73 -6.29 -6.51 -1.05
CA ILE A 73 -7.05 -5.38 -1.61
C ILE A 73 -8.55 -5.63 -1.61
N GLY A 74 -8.99 -6.91 -1.55
CA GLY A 74 -10.39 -7.26 -1.38
C GLY A 74 -10.99 -6.73 -0.08
N ASN A 75 -10.15 -6.45 0.92
CA ASN A 75 -10.60 -5.90 2.21
C ASN A 75 -10.76 -4.37 2.19
N ILE A 76 -10.46 -3.72 1.08
CA ILE A 76 -10.65 -2.29 0.92
C ILE A 76 -12.02 -2.03 0.30
N SER A 77 -12.89 -1.31 1.00
CA SER A 77 -14.21 -0.97 0.49
C SER A 77 -14.22 0.33 -0.30
N HIS A 78 -13.48 1.33 0.16
CA HIS A 78 -13.42 2.66 -0.45
C HIS A 78 -12.03 3.24 -0.36
N ALA A 79 -11.71 4.12 -1.30
CA ALA A 79 -10.49 4.91 -1.25
C ALA A 79 -10.73 6.30 -1.82
N LYS A 80 -10.12 7.30 -1.20
CA LYS A 80 -10.18 8.68 -1.65
C LYS A 80 -8.77 9.23 -1.67
N LEU A 81 -8.31 9.71 -2.84
CA LEU A 81 -6.99 10.30 -2.94
C LEU A 81 -6.93 11.64 -2.19
N ILE A 82 -5.80 11.87 -1.54
CA ILE A 82 -5.52 13.08 -0.79
C ILE A 82 -4.39 13.82 -1.51
N ASN A 83 -4.61 15.08 -1.75
CA ASN A 83 -3.58 15.93 -2.37
C ASN A 83 -2.65 16.50 -1.34
#